data_9454d2fd6c5f030615c74e28fce53ca8
#
_entry.id   9454d2fd6c5f030615c74e28fce53ca8
#
_cell.length_a   1.000
_cell.length_b   1.000
_cell.length_c   1.000
_cell.angle_alpha   90.00
_cell.angle_beta   90.00
_cell.angle_gamma   90.00
#
_symmetry.space_group_name_H-M   'P 1'
#
loop_
_entity.id
_entity.type
_entity.pdbx_description
1 polymer ?
#
loop_
_entity_poly.entity_id
_entity_poly.type
_entity_poly.pdbx_seq_one_letter_code
_entity_poly.pdbx_strand_id
1 'polypeptide(L)'
;MRRGPLSFAFAVLAVHGMGAPALARAQAVRTWGGGASPDAQLAVPSGPPPSPPPATLGTPVAGSAPRSGAPLVAEAWASGIEAVRPPGAVGLKYTLEGVEVRGNRTTLARVVLRYVPFRAGDVLDVNDRELEFTRFRLLGTGFFRDVQLSLRRGTRRGAVVLVVDVIERNTLIIDNVWLGLSEDVEANGTKKPLTAYGGIKITETNLAGTGLALGGGYAQSADGQLALRVRVTDPLFLRSNWIAEGELLYNNARDFFGNGDVLVDPTQPGQDYAVAQYKRFGGRVGFGHDLGISSQIFFDYRLEKINATLPLAASDYRGLDVEPIDFMLASGASVLSTLGATIVNDTRDEPFLTTSGRYIMSSVDASLAPFGSDYPYTKIVLRGSQWVALSWGHVLELQGFAGAIFGDAPLFERFYVGDLSDLLPDRVLDLNFDRRPAPNFFGTDVVEVRYGNYAAKLNAEYRIPIYRGTRSIYGVDFFASLGLYGIANEEDFVAPARGYRGFATVPIDLTFNAGLRIDTQVGGFVVGVANLVGLIPVRGQAQGAVGP
;
A
#
# COMPACT_ATOMS: atom_id res chain seq x y z
N MET A 1 -11.87 31.99 35.80
CA MET A 1 -12.52 31.42 34.61
C MET A 1 -11.57 31.58 33.43
N ARG A 2 -10.67 30.63 33.21
CA ARG A 2 -9.77 30.59 32.05
C ARG A 2 -10.49 29.85 30.94
N ARG A 3 -10.77 30.51 29.83
CA ARG A 3 -11.27 29.89 28.60
C ARG A 3 -10.13 29.04 28.01
N GLY A 4 -10.29 27.73 28.00
CA GLY A 4 -9.41 26.84 27.29
C GLY A 4 -9.52 27.08 25.77
N PRO A 5 -8.45 26.83 25.00
CA PRO A 5 -8.51 26.95 23.54
C PRO A 5 -9.48 25.92 22.97
N LEU A 6 -10.40 26.41 22.15
CA LEU A 6 -11.22 25.57 21.28
C LEU A 6 -10.30 24.88 20.26
N SER A 7 -9.99 23.62 20.51
CA SER A 7 -9.32 22.78 19.52
C SER A 7 -10.33 22.48 18.42
N PHE A 8 -10.19 23.14 17.28
CA PHE A 8 -10.91 22.77 16.06
C PHE A 8 -10.33 21.45 15.55
N ALA A 9 -11.12 20.38 15.66
CA ALA A 9 -10.83 19.14 14.99
C ALA A 9 -11.07 19.32 13.49
N PHE A 10 -10.01 19.40 12.69
CA PHE A 10 -10.11 19.37 11.24
C PHE A 10 -10.18 17.92 10.79
N ALA A 11 -11.26 17.57 10.09
CA ALA A 11 -11.32 16.34 9.35
C ALA A 11 -10.33 16.46 8.18
N VAL A 12 -9.27 15.65 8.21
CA VAL A 12 -8.38 15.50 7.05
C VAL A 12 -9.12 14.64 6.05
N LEU A 13 -9.62 15.24 4.99
CA LEU A 13 -10.14 14.53 3.84
C LEU A 13 -8.94 14.06 3.01
N ALA A 14 -8.33 12.95 3.39
CA ALA A 14 -7.36 12.28 2.55
C ALA A 14 -8.12 11.51 1.48
N VAL A 15 -8.20 12.07 0.27
CA VAL A 15 -8.71 11.34 -0.90
C VAL A 15 -7.53 10.56 -1.46
N HIS A 16 -7.43 9.30 -1.11
CA HIS A 16 -6.42 8.40 -1.66
C HIS A 16 -6.97 7.80 -2.94
N GLY A 17 -6.37 8.17 -4.06
CA GLY A 17 -6.58 7.49 -5.33
C GLY A 17 -5.73 6.24 -5.37
N MET A 18 -6.37 5.14 -5.60
CA MET A 18 -5.79 3.81 -5.52
C MET A 18 -5.67 3.28 -6.94
N GLY A 19 -4.50 3.16 -7.45
CA GLY A 19 -4.30 2.55 -8.74
C GLY A 19 -2.85 2.27 -9.04
N ALA A 20 -2.55 1.07 -9.25
CA ALA A 20 -1.45 0.64 -10.10
C ALA A 20 -1.68 -0.82 -10.50
N PRO A 21 -1.32 -1.21 -11.72
CA PRO A 21 -1.33 -2.60 -12.11
C PRO A 21 -0.39 -3.42 -11.21
N ALA A 22 -0.60 -4.73 -11.18
CA ALA A 22 0.17 -5.67 -10.36
C ALA A 22 1.70 -5.47 -10.41
N LEU A 23 2.19 -4.93 -11.51
CA LEU A 23 3.61 -4.65 -11.77
C LEU A 23 4.16 -3.45 -11.00
N ALA A 24 3.35 -2.45 -10.72
CA ALA A 24 3.76 -1.29 -9.91
C ALA A 24 3.74 -1.57 -8.39
N ARG A 25 3.19 -2.71 -7.98
CA ARG A 25 3.02 -3.09 -6.56
C ARG A 25 4.32 -3.37 -5.83
N ALA A 26 5.29 -3.97 -6.49
CA ALA A 26 6.59 -4.22 -5.84
C ALA A 26 7.30 -2.95 -5.40
N GLN A 27 6.94 -1.82 -6.03
CA GLN A 27 7.57 -0.53 -5.76
C GLN A 27 6.81 0.36 -4.78
N ALA A 28 5.47 0.30 -4.75
CA ALA A 28 4.68 1.05 -3.76
C ALA A 28 5.08 0.72 -2.32
N VAL A 29 5.78 -0.37 -2.17
CA VAL A 29 6.28 -0.88 -0.91
C VAL A 29 7.54 -0.19 -0.42
N ARG A 30 8.34 0.38 -1.30
CA ARG A 30 9.61 1.03 -0.90
C ARG A 30 9.46 2.50 -0.59
N THR A 31 8.45 3.13 -1.10
CA THR A 31 8.06 4.46 -0.69
C THR A 31 7.03 4.35 0.42
N TRP A 32 7.44 3.82 1.57
CA TRP A 32 6.67 3.98 2.79
C TRP A 32 6.76 5.43 3.23
N GLY A 33 5.90 6.17 2.71
CA GLY A 33 5.63 7.53 2.98
C GLY A 33 4.23 7.82 2.56
N GLY A 34 3.29 7.04 3.03
CA GLY A 34 1.90 7.24 2.73
C GLY A 34 1.10 6.01 3.09
N GLY A 35 0.38 6.04 4.21
CA GLY A 35 -0.46 4.97 4.74
C GLY A 35 -1.64 4.62 3.86
N ALA A 36 -1.39 4.38 2.60
CA ALA A 36 -2.36 3.67 1.80
C ALA A 36 -2.30 2.20 2.20
N SER A 37 -3.38 1.70 2.77
CA SER A 37 -3.65 0.28 2.83
C SER A 37 -3.25 -0.38 1.50
N PRO A 38 -2.60 -1.57 1.49
CA PRO A 38 -2.09 -2.21 0.28
C PRO A 38 -3.14 -2.56 -0.78
N ASP A 39 -4.38 -2.12 -0.61
CA ASP A 39 -5.57 -2.64 -1.25
C ASP A 39 -6.08 -1.84 -2.43
N ALA A 40 -5.29 -0.94 -2.89
CA ALA A 40 -5.68 -0.05 -3.93
C ALA A 40 -5.45 -0.58 -5.33
N GLN A 41 -6.33 -1.40 -5.84
CA GLN A 41 -6.38 -1.65 -7.30
C GLN A 41 -7.74 -2.12 -7.81
N LEU A 42 -8.17 -1.45 -8.76
CA LEU A 42 -9.14 -1.51 -9.84
C LEU A 42 -10.00 -2.79 -9.99
N ALA A 43 -11.31 -2.63 -9.83
CA ALA A 43 -12.33 -3.60 -10.10
C ALA A 43 -13.25 -3.21 -11.25
N VAL A 44 -13.97 -4.19 -11.75
CA VAL A 44 -14.80 -4.19 -12.93
C VAL A 44 -16.25 -4.54 -12.58
N PRO A 45 -17.26 -3.90 -13.16
CA PRO A 45 -18.63 -4.38 -13.03
C PRO A 45 -18.97 -5.42 -14.09
N SER A 46 -19.64 -6.48 -13.66
CA SER A 46 -20.47 -7.30 -14.52
C SER A 46 -21.67 -6.48 -14.99
N GLY A 47 -21.83 -6.31 -16.30
CA GLY A 47 -23.07 -5.79 -16.85
C GLY A 47 -24.24 -6.72 -16.51
N PRO A 48 -25.49 -6.20 -16.44
CA PRO A 48 -26.63 -7.07 -16.28
C PRO A 48 -26.73 -8.01 -17.47
N PRO A 49 -27.14 -9.27 -17.26
CA PRO A 49 -27.41 -10.19 -18.37
C PRO A 49 -28.49 -9.58 -19.28
N PRO A 50 -28.43 -9.85 -20.60
CA PRO A 50 -29.50 -9.41 -21.49
C PRO A 50 -30.83 -9.98 -21.03
N SER A 51 -31.85 -9.13 -21.03
CA SER A 51 -33.20 -9.51 -20.68
C SER A 51 -33.64 -10.68 -21.55
N PRO A 52 -34.22 -11.75 -20.99
CA PRO A 52 -34.77 -12.85 -21.77
C PRO A 52 -35.97 -12.34 -22.60
N PRO A 53 -36.22 -12.93 -23.76
CA PRO A 53 -37.41 -12.61 -24.55
C PRO A 53 -38.68 -12.95 -23.77
N PRO A 54 -39.82 -12.29 -24.05
CA PRO A 54 -41.04 -12.47 -23.27
C PRO A 54 -41.54 -13.91 -23.37
N ALA A 55 -41.72 -14.53 -22.20
CA ALA A 55 -42.21 -15.88 -22.08
C ALA A 55 -43.73 -15.93 -22.38
N THR A 56 -44.10 -16.79 -23.28
CA THR A 56 -45.48 -17.23 -23.50
C THR A 56 -45.99 -18.00 -22.28
N LEU A 57 -47.19 -17.64 -21.82
CA LEU A 57 -47.93 -18.27 -20.71
C LEU A 57 -48.15 -19.76 -20.99
N GLY A 58 -47.54 -20.60 -20.17
CA GLY A 58 -47.89 -22.03 -20.05
C GLY A 58 -48.23 -22.36 -18.60
N THR A 59 -49.33 -23.05 -18.40
CA THR A 59 -49.98 -23.44 -17.16
C THR A 59 -49.11 -24.18 -16.14
N PRO A 60 -49.40 -24.09 -14.83
CA PRO A 60 -48.55 -24.59 -13.76
C PRO A 60 -48.70 -26.10 -13.55
N VAL A 61 -47.58 -26.80 -13.47
CA VAL A 61 -47.52 -28.15 -12.86
C VAL A 61 -46.85 -28.02 -11.49
N ALA A 62 -47.53 -28.50 -10.49
CA ALA A 62 -47.12 -28.51 -9.10
C ALA A 62 -45.97 -29.49 -8.85
N GLY A 63 -45.05 -29.09 -7.99
CA GLY A 63 -44.22 -30.00 -7.20
C GLY A 63 -42.75 -30.10 -7.53
N SER A 64 -41.96 -29.36 -6.80
CA SER A 64 -40.77 -29.80 -6.04
C SER A 64 -40.00 -28.57 -5.53
N ALA A 65 -39.70 -28.56 -4.24
CA ALA A 65 -38.96 -27.51 -3.57
C ALA A 65 -37.54 -27.37 -4.14
N PRO A 66 -37.02 -26.14 -4.29
CA PRO A 66 -35.63 -25.95 -4.71
C PRO A 66 -34.73 -26.35 -3.55
N ARG A 67 -33.85 -27.31 -3.81
CA ARG A 67 -32.69 -27.56 -2.96
C ARG A 67 -31.78 -26.36 -3.10
N SER A 68 -31.58 -25.66 -2.00
CA SER A 68 -30.54 -24.65 -1.86
C SER A 68 -29.15 -25.32 -1.96
N GLY A 69 -28.57 -25.28 -3.13
CA GLY A 69 -27.16 -25.60 -3.31
C GLY A 69 -26.33 -24.35 -3.10
N ALA A 70 -25.99 -24.03 -1.86
CA ALA A 70 -24.85 -23.15 -1.61
C ALA A 70 -23.58 -23.88 -2.04
N PRO A 71 -22.63 -23.22 -2.71
CA PRO A 71 -21.42 -23.89 -3.15
C PRO A 71 -20.59 -24.28 -1.91
N LEU A 72 -20.35 -25.58 -1.76
CA LEU A 72 -19.50 -26.21 -0.73
C LEU A 72 -18.03 -25.74 -0.74
N VAL A 73 -17.69 -24.78 -1.56
CA VAL A 73 -16.32 -24.25 -1.72
C VAL A 73 -15.94 -23.27 -0.61
N ALA A 74 -16.89 -22.61 0.03
CA ALA A 74 -16.58 -21.60 1.06
C ALA A 74 -16.17 -22.21 2.42
N GLU A 75 -16.62 -23.43 2.74
CA GLU A 75 -16.30 -24.07 4.02
C GLU A 75 -14.92 -24.76 4.06
N ALA A 76 -14.37 -25.15 2.90
CA ALA A 76 -13.09 -25.85 2.83
C ALA A 76 -11.87 -24.96 3.19
N TRP A 77 -12.02 -23.66 3.11
CA TRP A 77 -10.92 -22.71 3.35
C TRP A 77 -10.71 -22.35 4.83
N ALA A 78 -11.76 -22.44 5.62
CA ALA A 78 -11.71 -22.14 7.05
C ALA A 78 -11.02 -23.22 7.89
N SER A 79 -10.86 -24.44 7.35
CA SER A 79 -10.36 -25.58 8.10
C SER A 79 -8.95 -26.07 7.73
N GLY A 80 -8.31 -25.48 6.70
CA GLY A 80 -7.00 -25.96 6.23
C GLY A 80 -7.04 -27.41 5.70
N ILE A 81 -8.22 -27.97 5.48
CA ILE A 81 -8.41 -29.31 4.97
C ILE A 81 -8.48 -29.21 3.45
N GLU A 82 -7.51 -29.77 2.78
CA GLU A 82 -7.54 -30.03 1.36
C GLU A 82 -8.85 -30.76 1.02
N ALA A 83 -9.69 -30.14 0.20
CA ALA A 83 -10.98 -30.73 -0.17
C ALA A 83 -10.69 -32.08 -0.85
N VAL A 84 -10.93 -33.16 -0.13
CA VAL A 84 -10.78 -34.51 -0.65
C VAL A 84 -11.80 -34.64 -1.80
N ARG A 85 -11.29 -34.70 -3.03
CA ARG A 85 -12.12 -34.98 -4.22
C ARG A 85 -12.91 -36.27 -3.97
N PRO A 86 -14.21 -36.28 -4.26
CA PRO A 86 -14.94 -37.53 -4.21
C PRO A 86 -14.29 -38.55 -5.15
N PRO A 87 -14.04 -39.78 -4.69
CA PRO A 87 -13.42 -40.80 -5.51
C PRO A 87 -14.35 -41.09 -6.72
N GLY A 88 -13.88 -40.74 -7.93
CA GLY A 88 -14.61 -40.97 -9.19
C GLY A 88 -14.77 -39.78 -10.12
N ALA A 89 -14.48 -38.55 -9.70
CA ALA A 89 -14.47 -37.41 -10.60
C ALA A 89 -13.19 -37.45 -11.48
N VAL A 90 -13.26 -38.10 -12.61
CA VAL A 90 -12.20 -38.04 -13.64
C VAL A 90 -12.22 -36.60 -14.19
N GLY A 91 -11.21 -35.80 -13.86
CA GLY A 91 -11.04 -34.48 -14.43
C GLY A 91 -10.96 -34.58 -15.95
N LEU A 92 -11.79 -33.83 -16.66
CA LEU A 92 -11.76 -33.79 -18.12
C LEU A 92 -10.46 -33.10 -18.56
N LYS A 93 -9.51 -33.88 -19.01
CA LYS A 93 -8.22 -33.41 -19.52
C LYS A 93 -8.26 -33.26 -21.03
N TYR A 94 -7.82 -32.12 -21.50
CA TYR A 94 -7.75 -31.81 -22.93
C TYR A 94 -6.33 -31.39 -23.28
N THR A 95 -5.92 -31.66 -24.52
CA THR A 95 -4.66 -31.13 -25.08
C THR A 95 -4.91 -29.73 -25.64
N LEU A 96 -4.16 -28.75 -25.23
CA LEU A 96 -4.26 -27.40 -25.72
C LEU A 96 -3.66 -27.29 -27.14
N GLU A 97 -4.43 -26.84 -28.12
CA GLU A 97 -3.92 -26.54 -29.49
C GLU A 97 -3.33 -25.13 -29.56
N GLY A 98 -3.81 -24.21 -28.74
CA GLY A 98 -3.34 -22.83 -28.69
C GLY A 98 -4.22 -21.95 -27.84
N VAL A 99 -3.81 -20.68 -27.73
CA VAL A 99 -4.53 -19.63 -27.03
C VAL A 99 -4.99 -18.57 -28.01
N GLU A 100 -6.26 -18.23 -27.99
CA GLU A 100 -6.89 -17.19 -28.80
C GLU A 100 -7.29 -16.03 -27.92
N VAL A 101 -6.88 -14.81 -28.25
CA VAL A 101 -7.26 -13.60 -27.51
C VAL A 101 -8.33 -12.85 -28.28
N ARG A 102 -9.39 -12.42 -27.60
CA ARG A 102 -10.50 -11.66 -28.16
C ARG A 102 -10.82 -10.43 -27.33
N GLY A 103 -11.40 -9.41 -27.96
CA GLY A 103 -11.84 -8.20 -27.28
C GLY A 103 -10.73 -7.16 -27.05
N ASN A 104 -9.48 -7.50 -27.29
CA ASN A 104 -8.33 -6.62 -27.21
C ASN A 104 -8.25 -5.67 -28.41
N ARG A 105 -8.89 -4.52 -28.30
CA ARG A 105 -8.93 -3.50 -29.38
C ARG A 105 -7.68 -2.63 -29.41
N THR A 106 -7.20 -2.24 -28.24
CA THR A 106 -6.03 -1.37 -28.03
C THR A 106 -4.83 -2.19 -27.56
N THR A 107 -5.04 -3.08 -26.60
CA THR A 107 -3.98 -3.90 -26.00
C THR A 107 -3.48 -4.95 -26.99
N LEU A 108 -2.18 -4.99 -27.21
CA LEU A 108 -1.57 -5.98 -28.12
C LEU A 108 -1.74 -7.39 -27.56
N ALA A 109 -2.11 -8.35 -28.41
CA ALA A 109 -2.33 -9.75 -28.00
C ALA A 109 -1.13 -10.35 -27.24
N ARG A 110 0.10 -10.00 -27.61
CA ARG A 110 1.31 -10.44 -26.89
C ARG A 110 1.34 -9.99 -25.42
N VAL A 111 0.72 -8.84 -25.09
CA VAL A 111 0.61 -8.33 -23.72
C VAL A 111 -0.33 -9.23 -22.91
N VAL A 112 -1.46 -9.61 -23.48
CA VAL A 112 -2.39 -10.56 -22.85
C VAL A 112 -1.71 -11.92 -22.66
N LEU A 113 -1.08 -12.45 -23.69
CA LEU A 113 -0.41 -13.76 -23.68
C LEU A 113 0.76 -13.82 -22.68
N ARG A 114 1.36 -12.70 -22.33
CA ARG A 114 2.40 -12.60 -21.28
C ARG A 114 1.91 -13.14 -19.93
N TYR A 115 0.62 -12.99 -19.64
CA TYR A 115 0.01 -13.38 -18.37
C TYR A 115 -0.68 -14.73 -18.42
N VAL A 116 -0.68 -15.39 -19.59
CA VAL A 116 -1.26 -16.73 -19.80
C VAL A 116 -0.14 -17.75 -19.82
N PRO A 117 -0.02 -18.63 -18.80
CA PRO A 117 1.10 -19.59 -18.71
C PRO A 117 0.95 -20.78 -19.65
N PHE A 118 -0.22 -20.98 -20.22
CA PHE A 118 -0.55 -22.16 -21.04
C PHE A 118 0.01 -22.05 -22.46
N ARG A 119 0.56 -23.15 -22.97
CA ARG A 119 1.14 -23.26 -24.32
C ARG A 119 0.51 -24.40 -25.11
N ALA A 120 0.60 -24.31 -26.43
CA ALA A 120 0.20 -25.43 -27.30
C ALA A 120 0.95 -26.71 -26.92
N GLY A 121 0.21 -27.80 -26.75
CA GLY A 121 0.73 -29.11 -26.29
C GLY A 121 0.50 -29.40 -24.81
N ASP A 122 0.20 -28.39 -24.00
CA ASP A 122 -0.07 -28.59 -22.56
C ASP A 122 -1.37 -29.40 -22.37
N VAL A 123 -1.39 -30.18 -21.29
CA VAL A 123 -2.59 -30.88 -20.85
C VAL A 123 -3.35 -30.04 -19.85
N LEU A 124 -4.54 -29.59 -20.20
CA LEU A 124 -5.36 -28.69 -19.46
C LEU A 124 -6.49 -29.45 -18.74
N ASP A 125 -6.60 -29.30 -17.43
CA ASP A 125 -7.76 -29.75 -16.66
C ASP A 125 -8.73 -28.56 -16.55
N VAL A 126 -10.01 -28.77 -16.87
CA VAL A 126 -11.05 -27.71 -16.82
C VAL A 126 -11.22 -27.12 -15.41
N ASN A 127 -10.91 -27.91 -14.39
CA ASN A 127 -11.01 -27.53 -12.99
C ASN A 127 -9.66 -27.07 -12.39
N ASP A 128 -8.66 -26.79 -13.25
CA ASP A 128 -7.36 -26.35 -12.77
C ASP A 128 -7.45 -24.94 -12.19
N ARG A 129 -6.97 -24.79 -10.96
CA ARG A 129 -6.87 -23.49 -10.28
C ARG A 129 -5.98 -22.49 -11.03
N GLU A 130 -5.08 -22.99 -11.87
CA GLU A 130 -4.23 -22.14 -12.71
C GLU A 130 -5.04 -21.29 -13.69
N LEU A 131 -6.18 -21.78 -14.17
CA LEU A 131 -7.11 -21.00 -15.01
C LEU A 131 -7.70 -19.83 -14.22
N GLU A 132 -8.12 -20.07 -12.98
CA GLU A 132 -8.66 -19.02 -12.12
C GLU A 132 -7.60 -17.96 -11.77
N PHE A 133 -6.40 -18.40 -11.37
CA PHE A 133 -5.28 -17.48 -11.13
C PHE A 133 -4.85 -16.72 -12.38
N THR A 134 -4.92 -17.33 -13.56
CA THR A 134 -4.66 -16.64 -14.83
C THR A 134 -5.67 -15.51 -15.04
N ARG A 135 -6.96 -15.75 -14.76
CA ARG A 135 -7.99 -14.74 -14.82
C ARG A 135 -7.69 -13.60 -13.83
N PHE A 136 -7.42 -13.91 -12.57
CA PHE A 136 -7.10 -12.91 -11.55
C PHE A 136 -5.85 -12.12 -11.92
N ARG A 137 -4.85 -12.76 -12.46
CA ARG A 137 -3.62 -12.11 -12.90
C ARG A 137 -3.87 -11.13 -14.06
N LEU A 138 -4.69 -11.49 -15.02
CA LEU A 138 -5.08 -10.61 -16.11
C LEU A 138 -5.89 -9.40 -15.60
N LEU A 139 -6.86 -9.62 -14.71
CA LEU A 139 -7.59 -8.54 -14.04
C LEU A 139 -6.63 -7.67 -13.21
N GLY A 140 -5.68 -8.30 -12.53
CA GLY A 140 -4.63 -7.63 -11.74
C GLY A 140 -3.74 -6.68 -12.52
N THR A 141 -3.65 -6.78 -13.86
CA THR A 141 -2.91 -5.82 -14.68
C THR A 141 -3.53 -4.43 -14.69
N GLY A 142 -4.83 -4.33 -14.44
CA GLY A 142 -5.58 -3.09 -14.59
C GLY A 142 -5.89 -2.70 -16.04
N PHE A 143 -5.59 -3.56 -17.02
CA PHE A 143 -5.87 -3.30 -18.44
C PHE A 143 -7.30 -3.64 -18.83
N PHE A 144 -7.89 -4.58 -18.10
CA PHE A 144 -9.17 -5.18 -18.44
C PHE A 144 -10.20 -4.91 -17.34
N ARG A 145 -11.40 -4.68 -17.80
CA ARG A 145 -12.57 -4.56 -16.95
C ARG A 145 -13.16 -5.94 -16.63
N ASP A 146 -13.13 -6.87 -17.58
CA ASP A 146 -13.54 -8.25 -17.40
C ASP A 146 -12.66 -9.17 -18.21
N VAL A 147 -12.46 -10.38 -17.71
CA VAL A 147 -11.71 -11.44 -18.35
C VAL A 147 -12.49 -12.73 -18.19
N GLN A 148 -12.85 -13.35 -19.32
CA GLN A 148 -13.50 -14.64 -19.34
C GLN A 148 -12.61 -15.65 -20.03
N LEU A 149 -12.38 -16.80 -19.38
CA LEU A 149 -11.65 -17.91 -19.95
C LEU A 149 -12.64 -18.99 -20.35
N SER A 150 -12.63 -19.40 -21.62
CA SER A 150 -13.48 -20.43 -22.15
C SER A 150 -12.70 -21.41 -23.03
N LEU A 151 -13.19 -22.64 -23.16
CA LEU A 151 -12.58 -23.64 -24.00
C LEU A 151 -13.44 -23.85 -25.26
N ARG A 152 -12.83 -23.67 -26.42
CA ARG A 152 -13.42 -23.99 -27.71
C ARG A 152 -12.85 -25.31 -28.22
N ARG A 153 -13.69 -26.11 -28.87
CA ARG A 153 -13.26 -27.36 -29.52
C ARG A 153 -12.14 -27.08 -30.55
N GLY A 154 -11.06 -27.81 -30.42
CA GLY A 154 -9.95 -27.79 -31.38
C GLY A 154 -10.23 -28.58 -32.67
N THR A 155 -9.22 -28.69 -33.52
CA THR A 155 -9.30 -29.37 -34.83
C THR A 155 -9.29 -30.90 -34.68
N ARG A 156 -8.69 -31.41 -33.58
CA ARG A 156 -8.56 -32.84 -33.31
C ARG A 156 -9.45 -33.29 -32.17
N ARG A 157 -9.84 -34.53 -32.11
CA ARG A 157 -10.59 -35.10 -30.99
C ARG A 157 -9.73 -35.04 -29.71
N GLY A 158 -10.28 -34.51 -28.65
CA GLY A 158 -9.58 -34.32 -27.34
C GLY A 158 -8.71 -33.08 -27.29
N ALA A 159 -8.67 -32.27 -28.35
CA ALA A 159 -7.94 -31.02 -28.39
C ALA A 159 -8.90 -29.82 -28.20
N VAL A 160 -8.41 -28.77 -27.53
CA VAL A 160 -9.15 -27.52 -27.24
C VAL A 160 -8.28 -26.29 -27.49
N VAL A 161 -8.93 -25.18 -27.79
CA VAL A 161 -8.32 -23.86 -27.85
C VAL A 161 -8.80 -23.08 -26.62
N LEU A 162 -7.90 -22.52 -25.83
CA LEU A 162 -8.21 -21.63 -24.75
C LEU A 162 -8.53 -20.25 -25.34
N VAL A 163 -9.75 -19.78 -25.15
CA VAL A 163 -10.18 -18.47 -25.59
C VAL A 163 -10.17 -17.53 -24.39
N VAL A 164 -9.40 -16.44 -24.50
CA VAL A 164 -9.28 -15.37 -23.53
C VAL A 164 -10.06 -14.18 -24.06
N ASP A 165 -11.32 -14.04 -23.62
CA ASP A 165 -12.17 -12.91 -23.95
C ASP A 165 -11.95 -11.80 -22.93
N VAL A 166 -11.53 -10.62 -23.41
CA VAL A 166 -11.24 -9.47 -22.53
C VAL A 166 -12.11 -8.28 -22.88
N ILE A 167 -12.50 -7.52 -21.86
CA ILE A 167 -13.11 -6.21 -22.01
C ILE A 167 -12.13 -5.17 -21.48
N GLU A 168 -11.59 -4.35 -22.37
CA GLU A 168 -10.63 -3.29 -22.00
C GLU A 168 -11.28 -2.19 -21.17
N ARG A 169 -10.49 -1.55 -20.33
CA ARG A 169 -10.89 -0.43 -19.49
C ARG A 169 -10.02 0.80 -19.76
N ASN A 170 -10.37 1.90 -19.09
CA ASN A 170 -9.49 3.06 -19.02
C ASN A 170 -8.19 2.71 -18.30
N THR A 171 -7.06 3.02 -18.91
CA THR A 171 -5.72 2.71 -18.41
C THR A 171 -5.03 3.92 -17.79
N LEU A 172 -5.58 5.12 -17.98
CA LEU A 172 -5.14 6.31 -17.26
C LEU A 172 -5.82 6.35 -15.88
N ILE A 173 -5.03 6.16 -14.85
CA ILE A 173 -5.47 5.99 -13.48
C ILE A 173 -4.95 7.12 -12.61
N ILE A 174 -5.81 7.68 -11.79
CA ILE A 174 -5.42 8.55 -10.69
C ILE A 174 -5.10 7.62 -9.50
N ASP A 175 -3.82 7.46 -9.21
CA ASP A 175 -3.38 6.60 -8.12
C ASP A 175 -3.69 7.22 -6.76
N ASN A 176 -3.36 8.49 -6.57
CA ASN A 176 -3.59 9.20 -5.32
C ASN A 176 -3.86 10.67 -5.57
N VAL A 177 -4.69 11.25 -4.72
CA VAL A 177 -4.85 12.70 -4.58
C VAL A 177 -4.73 13.02 -3.09
N TRP A 178 -3.81 13.90 -2.76
CA TRP A 178 -3.63 14.39 -1.40
C TRP A 178 -4.02 15.85 -1.34
N LEU A 179 -4.86 16.20 -0.40
CA LEU A 179 -5.23 17.58 -0.10
C LEU A 179 -5.43 17.66 1.40
N GLY A 180 -4.74 18.56 2.05
CA GLY A 180 -4.85 18.67 3.48
C GLY A 180 -4.38 19.99 4.05
N LEU A 181 -4.69 20.14 5.32
CA LEU A 181 -4.19 21.18 6.18
C LEU A 181 -3.51 20.48 7.37
N SER A 182 -2.31 20.89 7.69
CA SER A 182 -1.51 20.28 8.76
C SER A 182 -0.96 21.32 9.71
N GLU A 183 -0.58 20.87 10.88
CA GLU A 183 0.25 21.65 11.79
C GLU A 183 1.72 21.41 11.43
N ASP A 184 2.37 22.40 10.87
CA ASP A 184 3.73 22.30 10.35
C ASP A 184 4.72 23.11 11.21
N VAL A 185 5.99 23.11 10.82
CA VAL A 185 7.07 23.89 11.40
C VAL A 185 7.74 24.69 10.29
N GLU A 186 7.97 25.97 10.51
CA GLU A 186 8.75 26.79 9.59
C GLU A 186 10.23 26.34 9.55
N ALA A 187 10.95 26.75 8.50
CA ALA A 187 12.37 26.41 8.34
C ALA A 187 13.25 26.91 9.51
N ASN A 188 12.79 27.90 10.24
CA ASN A 188 13.44 28.47 11.42
C ASN A 188 13.07 27.77 12.75
N GLY A 189 12.28 26.70 12.71
CA GLY A 189 11.88 25.93 13.89
C GLY A 189 10.64 26.47 14.63
N THR A 190 9.97 27.53 14.15
CA THR A 190 8.77 28.05 14.82
C THR A 190 7.51 27.29 14.40
N LYS A 191 6.59 27.13 15.34
CA LYS A 191 5.29 26.47 15.11
C LYS A 191 4.45 27.23 14.10
N LYS A 192 3.95 26.53 13.10
CA LYS A 192 2.98 27.04 12.14
C LYS A 192 1.66 26.27 12.29
N PRO A 193 0.60 26.95 12.77
CA PRO A 193 -0.61 26.24 13.17
C PRO A 193 -1.39 25.67 11.99
N LEU A 194 -1.16 26.18 10.77
CA LEU A 194 -1.90 25.74 9.60
C LEU A 194 -1.08 25.92 8.32
N THR A 195 -0.77 24.80 7.66
CA THR A 195 -0.10 24.77 6.36
C THR A 195 -0.92 23.92 5.40
N ALA A 196 -1.21 24.45 4.23
CA ALA A 196 -1.85 23.70 3.18
C ALA A 196 -0.82 22.85 2.43
N TYR A 197 -1.19 21.62 2.12
CA TYR A 197 -0.42 20.74 1.24
C TYR A 197 -1.32 20.04 0.25
N GLY A 198 -0.75 19.66 -0.88
CA GLY A 198 -1.45 18.91 -1.89
C GLY A 198 -0.53 18.13 -2.80
N GLY A 199 -1.08 17.15 -3.47
CA GLY A 199 -0.35 16.32 -4.41
C GLY A 199 -1.27 15.44 -5.24
N ILE A 200 -0.70 14.89 -6.30
CA ILE A 200 -1.37 13.95 -7.18
C ILE A 200 -0.38 12.93 -7.69
N LYS A 201 -0.83 11.70 -7.84
CA LYS A 201 -0.11 10.63 -8.53
C LYS A 201 -1.00 10.04 -9.60
N ILE A 202 -0.49 9.95 -10.83
CA ILE A 202 -1.22 9.47 -12.01
C ILE A 202 -0.34 8.43 -12.70
N THR A 203 -0.97 7.37 -13.21
CA THR A 203 -0.29 6.33 -14.00
C THR A 203 -1.10 5.99 -15.24
N GLU A 204 -0.49 6.06 -16.42
CA GLU A 204 -0.94 5.34 -17.60
C GLU A 204 -0.39 3.91 -17.52
N THR A 205 -1.27 2.95 -17.36
CA THR A 205 -0.87 1.56 -17.07
C THR A 205 -0.56 0.73 -18.31
N ASN A 206 -1.04 1.17 -19.48
CA ASN A 206 -0.93 0.41 -20.74
C ASN A 206 -0.69 1.35 -21.94
N LEU A 207 0.39 2.11 -21.87
CA LEU A 207 0.72 3.14 -22.88
C LEU A 207 0.65 2.57 -24.31
N ALA A 208 -0.24 3.12 -25.11
CA ALA A 208 -0.48 2.70 -26.49
C ALA A 208 -0.74 1.17 -26.65
N GLY A 209 -1.28 0.51 -25.65
CA GLY A 209 -1.59 -0.92 -25.68
C GLY A 209 -0.38 -1.86 -25.59
N THR A 210 0.80 -1.34 -25.27
CA THR A 210 2.05 -2.09 -25.22
C THR A 210 2.28 -2.82 -23.90
N GLY A 211 1.49 -2.54 -22.87
CA GLY A 211 1.71 -2.99 -21.50
C GLY A 211 2.70 -2.15 -20.73
N LEU A 212 3.35 -1.16 -21.39
CA LEU A 212 4.25 -0.22 -20.71
C LEU A 212 3.44 0.67 -19.78
N ALA A 213 3.82 0.75 -18.51
CA ALA A 213 3.26 1.71 -17.57
C ALA A 213 4.19 2.92 -17.43
N LEU A 214 3.59 4.12 -17.45
CA LEU A 214 4.26 5.39 -17.20
C LEU A 214 3.52 6.13 -16.10
N GLY A 215 4.18 6.35 -14.95
CA GLY A 215 3.61 7.03 -13.80
C GLY A 215 4.34 8.32 -13.46
N GLY A 216 3.60 9.26 -12.90
CA GLY A 216 4.13 10.50 -12.35
C GLY A 216 3.49 10.84 -11.01
N GLY A 217 4.27 11.42 -10.09
CA GLY A 217 3.81 11.89 -8.80
C GLY A 217 4.36 13.28 -8.51
N TYR A 218 3.51 14.12 -7.94
CA TYR A 218 3.83 15.47 -7.50
C TYR A 218 3.19 15.74 -6.14
N ALA A 219 3.94 16.30 -5.21
CA ALA A 219 3.40 16.80 -3.95
C ALA A 219 4.13 18.08 -3.53
N GLN A 220 3.40 19.00 -2.91
CA GLN A 220 3.95 20.27 -2.45
C GLN A 220 3.21 20.77 -1.21
N SER A 221 3.94 21.45 -0.31
CA SER A 221 3.35 22.29 0.75
C SER A 221 3.43 23.77 0.39
N ALA A 222 2.58 24.57 1.03
CA ALA A 222 2.62 26.02 0.91
C ALA A 222 3.96 26.64 1.34
N ASP A 223 4.74 25.91 2.14
CA ASP A 223 6.05 26.33 2.68
C ASP A 223 7.24 25.89 1.83
N GLY A 224 6.99 25.40 0.61
CA GLY A 224 8.04 25.11 -0.36
C GLY A 224 8.66 23.71 -0.25
N GLN A 225 8.14 22.79 0.55
CA GLN A 225 8.46 21.38 0.40
C GLN A 225 7.92 20.88 -0.95
N LEU A 226 8.67 20.07 -1.66
CA LEU A 226 8.34 19.58 -3.00
C LEU A 226 8.86 18.18 -3.21
N ALA A 227 8.01 17.31 -3.75
CA ALA A 227 8.40 15.99 -4.24
C ALA A 227 7.94 15.76 -5.67
N LEU A 228 8.82 15.14 -6.45
CA LEU A 228 8.57 14.68 -7.81
C LEU A 228 8.97 13.22 -7.94
N ARG A 229 8.15 12.44 -8.66
CA ARG A 229 8.44 11.06 -9.04
C ARG A 229 8.08 10.84 -10.50
N VAL A 230 8.92 10.14 -11.22
CA VAL A 230 8.61 9.62 -12.57
C VAL A 230 8.98 8.15 -12.57
N ARG A 231 8.07 7.30 -13.02
CA ARG A 231 8.25 5.84 -13.04
C ARG A 231 7.88 5.26 -14.40
N VAL A 232 8.65 4.29 -14.82
CA VAL A 232 8.40 3.47 -16.00
C VAL A 232 8.47 2.00 -15.60
N THR A 233 7.52 1.19 -16.07
CA THR A 233 7.55 -0.27 -15.90
C THR A 233 7.21 -0.95 -17.22
N ASP A 234 8.10 -1.80 -17.71
CA ASP A 234 7.91 -2.63 -18.92
C ASP A 234 7.80 -4.10 -18.51
N PRO A 235 6.62 -4.71 -18.57
CA PRO A 235 6.42 -6.12 -18.22
C PRO A 235 6.91 -7.09 -19.31
N LEU A 236 7.29 -6.58 -20.48
CA LEU A 236 7.73 -7.34 -21.65
C LEU A 236 9.12 -6.92 -22.10
N PHE A 237 9.99 -6.57 -21.15
CA PHE A 237 11.32 -6.06 -21.46
C PHE A 237 12.06 -6.95 -22.45
N LEU A 238 12.51 -6.33 -23.54
CA LEU A 238 13.11 -7.04 -24.69
C LEU A 238 12.23 -8.17 -25.27
N ARG A 239 10.91 -8.05 -25.16
CA ARG A 239 9.93 -9.08 -25.58
C ARG A 239 10.11 -10.41 -24.85
N SER A 240 10.66 -10.39 -23.67
CA SER A 240 10.88 -11.56 -22.82
C SER A 240 9.88 -11.61 -21.66
N ASN A 241 10.07 -12.56 -20.75
CA ASN A 241 9.32 -12.63 -19.49
C ASN A 241 9.94 -11.79 -18.36
N TRP A 242 10.98 -11.03 -18.65
CA TRP A 242 11.55 -10.09 -17.72
C TRP A 242 10.73 -8.81 -17.65
N ILE A 243 10.67 -8.28 -16.47
CA ILE A 243 10.06 -6.98 -16.14
C ILE A 243 11.21 -6.01 -15.93
N ALA A 244 11.17 -4.84 -16.56
CA ALA A 244 12.11 -3.78 -16.28
C ALA A 244 11.39 -2.60 -15.61
N GLU A 245 12.05 -1.99 -14.67
CA GLU A 245 11.54 -0.86 -13.92
C GLU A 245 12.58 0.25 -13.82
N GLY A 246 12.10 1.49 -13.91
CA GLY A 246 12.92 2.68 -13.69
C GLY A 246 12.12 3.72 -12.91
N GLU A 247 12.79 4.41 -11.99
CA GLU A 247 12.21 5.52 -11.24
C GLU A 247 13.22 6.64 -11.11
N LEU A 248 12.77 7.88 -11.27
CA LEU A 248 13.49 9.08 -10.94
C LEU A 248 12.76 9.81 -9.82
N LEU A 249 13.52 10.37 -8.90
CA LEU A 249 12.98 11.12 -7.77
C LEU A 249 13.72 12.45 -7.57
N TYR A 250 12.96 13.43 -7.09
CA TYR A 250 13.46 14.67 -6.52
C TYR A 250 12.61 15.02 -5.30
N ASN A 251 13.27 15.30 -4.17
CA ASN A 251 12.64 15.85 -2.97
C ASN A 251 13.41 17.08 -2.50
N ASN A 252 12.67 18.13 -2.18
CA ASN A 252 13.12 19.21 -1.31
C ASN A 252 12.25 19.12 -0.06
N ALA A 253 12.81 18.53 0.99
CA ALA A 253 12.08 18.10 2.17
C ALA A 253 12.65 18.73 3.43
N ARG A 254 11.84 18.71 4.47
CA ARG A 254 12.28 18.99 5.84
C ARG A 254 11.58 18.04 6.79
N ASP A 255 12.31 17.68 7.83
CA ASP A 255 11.78 16.99 8.99
C ASP A 255 12.07 17.78 10.25
N PHE A 256 11.27 17.58 11.25
CA PHE A 256 11.38 18.34 12.49
C PHE A 256 11.35 17.38 13.66
N PHE A 257 12.15 17.75 14.65
CA PHE A 257 12.42 17.01 15.87
C PHE A 257 12.06 17.88 17.05
N GLY A 258 11.68 17.26 18.14
CA GLY A 258 11.28 17.94 19.34
C GLY A 258 9.78 17.94 19.56
N ASN A 259 9.40 18.25 20.77
CA ASN A 259 8.00 18.29 21.23
C ASN A 259 7.49 19.71 21.53
N GLY A 260 8.23 20.71 21.08
CA GLY A 260 7.92 22.12 21.27
C GLY A 260 8.76 22.83 22.35
N ASP A 261 9.70 22.12 22.95
CA ASP A 261 10.62 22.63 23.98
C ASP A 261 12.08 22.24 23.66
N VAL A 262 12.45 22.31 22.38
CA VAL A 262 13.79 21.96 21.93
C VAL A 262 14.81 22.98 22.46
N LEU A 263 15.85 22.49 23.08
CA LEU A 263 16.99 23.29 23.52
C LEU A 263 17.95 23.50 22.33
N VAL A 264 17.55 24.36 21.41
CA VAL A 264 18.41 24.77 20.30
C VAL A 264 19.39 25.82 20.81
N ASP A 265 20.51 25.98 20.11
CA ASP A 265 21.57 26.95 20.36
C ASP A 265 21.08 28.15 21.21
N PRO A 266 21.63 28.36 22.41
CA PRO A 266 21.24 29.46 23.32
C PRO A 266 21.38 30.84 22.67
N THR A 267 22.06 30.97 21.55
CA THR A 267 22.15 32.18 20.74
C THR A 267 20.93 32.47 19.89
N GLN A 268 20.01 31.49 19.73
CA GLN A 268 18.76 31.62 18.99
C GLN A 268 17.54 31.24 19.86
N PRO A 269 17.18 32.05 20.84
CA PRO A 269 16.04 31.75 21.69
C PRO A 269 14.73 31.84 20.90
N GLY A 270 13.80 30.94 21.19
CA GLY A 270 12.44 30.99 20.65
C GLY A 270 12.16 29.98 19.52
N GLN A 271 13.03 29.04 19.29
CA GLN A 271 12.73 27.90 18.42
C GLN A 271 12.00 26.81 19.21
N ASP A 272 10.92 26.30 18.62
CA ASP A 272 10.11 25.23 19.22
C ASP A 272 10.57 23.83 18.75
N TYR A 273 11.21 23.76 17.58
CA TYR A 273 11.64 22.51 16.91
C TYR A 273 13.00 22.66 16.24
N ALA A 274 13.76 21.59 16.23
CA ALA A 274 14.92 21.46 15.38
C ALA A 274 14.48 20.96 13.99
N VAL A 275 14.94 21.67 12.93
CA VAL A 275 14.51 21.36 11.55
C VAL A 275 15.68 20.84 10.73
N ALA A 276 15.61 19.59 10.31
CA ALA A 276 16.51 19.02 9.32
C ALA A 276 15.97 19.33 7.91
N GLN A 277 16.71 20.12 7.14
CA GLN A 277 16.37 20.42 5.75
C GLN A 277 17.25 19.61 4.82
N TYR A 278 16.66 18.94 3.81
CA TYR A 278 17.45 18.15 2.88
C TYR A 278 16.83 18.10 1.49
N LYS A 279 17.71 17.96 0.50
CA LYS A 279 17.35 17.73 -0.89
C LYS A 279 17.86 16.36 -1.31
N ARG A 280 17.01 15.60 -1.99
CA ARG A 280 17.35 14.30 -2.56
C ARG A 280 17.09 14.33 -4.06
N PHE A 281 18.03 13.84 -4.83
CA PHE A 281 17.90 13.62 -6.26
C PHE A 281 18.54 12.31 -6.64
N GLY A 282 17.82 11.48 -7.35
CA GLY A 282 18.34 10.18 -7.76
C GLY A 282 17.33 9.34 -8.50
N GLY A 283 17.59 8.05 -8.53
CA GLY A 283 16.71 7.11 -9.20
C GLY A 283 17.03 5.68 -8.85
N ARG A 284 16.18 4.81 -9.38
CA ARG A 284 16.28 3.37 -9.22
C ARG A 284 16.06 2.70 -10.55
N VAL A 285 16.78 1.61 -10.80
CA VAL A 285 16.54 0.68 -11.89
C VAL A 285 16.39 -0.72 -11.33
N GLY A 286 15.47 -1.50 -11.89
CA GLY A 286 15.19 -2.83 -11.39
C GLY A 286 14.76 -3.79 -12.50
N PHE A 287 14.91 -5.08 -12.20
CA PHE A 287 14.47 -6.17 -13.03
C PHE A 287 13.68 -7.18 -12.19
N GLY A 288 12.58 -7.64 -12.76
CA GLY A 288 11.73 -8.65 -12.14
C GLY A 288 11.52 -9.85 -13.05
N HIS A 289 11.16 -10.96 -12.42
CA HIS A 289 10.79 -12.19 -13.12
C HIS A 289 9.67 -12.92 -12.39
N ASP A 290 8.81 -13.60 -13.15
CA ASP A 290 7.78 -14.46 -12.56
C ASP A 290 8.41 -15.76 -12.04
N LEU A 291 8.17 -16.06 -10.77
CA LEU A 291 8.49 -17.35 -10.16
C LEU A 291 7.34 -18.37 -10.34
N GLY A 292 6.17 -17.89 -10.72
CA GLY A 292 4.96 -18.65 -10.94
C GLY A 292 3.81 -17.74 -11.30
N ILE A 293 2.58 -18.26 -11.32
CA ILE A 293 1.39 -17.49 -11.69
C ILE A 293 1.12 -16.37 -10.69
N SER A 294 1.32 -16.64 -9.39
CA SER A 294 1.02 -15.72 -8.31
C SER A 294 2.25 -15.10 -7.64
N SER A 295 3.46 -15.45 -8.08
CA SER A 295 4.68 -15.02 -7.41
C SER A 295 5.66 -14.37 -8.36
N GLN A 296 6.30 -13.31 -7.89
CA GLN A 296 7.30 -12.53 -8.62
C GLN A 296 8.49 -12.21 -7.73
N ILE A 297 9.66 -12.11 -8.34
CA ILE A 297 10.89 -11.63 -7.69
C ILE A 297 11.43 -10.42 -8.46
N PHE A 298 11.93 -9.44 -7.71
CA PHE A 298 12.53 -8.22 -8.24
C PHE A 298 13.88 -7.99 -7.61
N PHE A 299 14.81 -7.49 -8.40
CA PHE A 299 16.10 -6.98 -7.96
C PHE A 299 16.27 -5.57 -8.48
N ASP A 300 16.79 -4.68 -7.67
CA ASP A 300 17.00 -3.29 -8.09
C ASP A 300 18.24 -2.68 -7.46
N TYR A 301 18.70 -1.64 -8.11
CA TYR A 301 19.75 -0.76 -7.66
C TYR A 301 19.23 0.67 -7.61
N ARG A 302 19.48 1.34 -6.51
CA ARG A 302 19.10 2.73 -6.27
C ARG A 302 20.31 3.55 -5.96
N LEU A 303 20.39 4.76 -6.55
CA LEU A 303 21.43 5.74 -6.30
C LEU A 303 20.79 7.11 -6.11
N GLU A 304 21.13 7.77 -4.99
CA GLU A 304 20.66 9.12 -4.67
C GLU A 304 21.80 9.99 -4.15
N LYS A 305 21.77 11.25 -4.55
CA LYS A 305 22.57 12.32 -3.96
C LYS A 305 21.68 13.08 -2.97
N ILE A 306 22.20 13.28 -1.77
CA ILE A 306 21.55 13.97 -0.67
C ILE A 306 22.38 15.19 -0.33
N ASN A 307 21.72 16.30 0.01
CA ASN A 307 22.35 17.48 0.55
C ASN A 307 21.51 18.00 1.73
N ALA A 308 22.07 17.92 2.94
CA ALA A 308 21.35 18.24 4.17
C ALA A 308 21.97 19.42 4.93
N THR A 309 21.11 20.22 5.54
CA THR A 309 21.46 21.30 6.48
C THR A 309 20.82 20.98 7.81
N LEU A 310 21.66 20.81 8.84
CA LEU A 310 21.24 20.31 10.15
C LEU A 310 21.64 21.27 11.26
N PRO A 311 20.77 21.50 12.27
CA PRO A 311 21.10 22.26 13.49
C PRO A 311 21.81 21.33 14.50
N LEU A 312 23.09 21.02 14.29
CA LEU A 312 23.85 20.02 15.04
C LEU A 312 23.97 20.25 16.55
N ALA A 313 23.68 21.45 17.04
CA ALA A 313 23.69 21.77 18.48
C ALA A 313 22.33 21.55 19.17
N ALA A 314 21.33 21.08 18.43
CA ALA A 314 19.98 20.90 18.97
C ALA A 314 19.91 19.70 19.91
N SER A 315 19.10 19.82 20.95
CA SER A 315 18.78 18.77 21.92
C SER A 315 17.28 18.72 22.13
N ASP A 316 16.76 17.58 22.56
CA ASP A 316 15.34 17.35 22.83
C ASP A 316 15.14 16.58 24.13
N TYR A 317 13.91 16.55 24.62
CA TYR A 317 13.52 15.73 25.76
C TYR A 317 13.13 14.33 25.31
N ARG A 318 13.72 13.32 25.95
CA ARG A 318 13.27 11.94 25.89
C ARG A 318 12.77 11.53 27.28
N GLY A 319 11.47 11.58 27.46
CA GLY A 319 10.88 11.46 28.79
C GLY A 319 11.30 12.61 29.70
N LEU A 320 12.11 12.31 30.72
CA LEU A 320 12.62 13.29 31.70
C LEU A 320 14.07 13.73 31.45
N ASP A 321 14.74 13.17 30.47
CA ASP A 321 16.14 13.45 30.17
C ASP A 321 16.27 14.35 28.93
N VAL A 322 17.35 15.11 28.86
CA VAL A 322 17.69 15.94 27.70
C VAL A 322 18.83 15.28 26.94
N GLU A 323 18.62 14.98 25.68
CA GLU A 323 19.57 14.28 24.84
C GLU A 323 19.84 15.07 23.55
N PRO A 324 21.08 15.02 23.00
CA PRO A 324 21.36 15.59 21.69
C PRO A 324 20.51 14.89 20.62
N ILE A 325 19.97 15.65 19.65
CA ILE A 325 19.19 15.09 18.57
C ILE A 325 20.11 14.41 17.55
N ASP A 326 19.88 13.12 17.34
CA ASP A 326 20.41 12.41 16.17
C ASP A 326 19.48 12.65 14.96
N PHE A 327 19.91 13.44 14.00
CA PHE A 327 19.15 13.68 12.77
C PHE A 327 19.22 12.54 11.78
N MET A 328 20.03 11.52 12.02
CA MET A 328 20.17 10.35 11.14
C MET A 328 20.50 10.74 9.67
N LEU A 329 21.21 11.84 9.51
CA LEU A 329 21.64 12.39 8.23
C LEU A 329 23.04 12.97 8.36
N ALA A 330 23.87 12.77 7.34
CA ALA A 330 25.14 13.47 7.23
C ALA A 330 24.89 14.94 6.84
N SER A 331 25.53 15.88 7.54
CA SER A 331 25.47 17.30 7.17
C SER A 331 26.26 17.55 5.89
N GLY A 332 25.71 18.34 4.98
CA GLY A 332 26.30 18.59 3.66
C GLY A 332 25.92 17.56 2.62
N ALA A 333 26.83 17.27 1.70
CA ALA A 333 26.57 16.35 0.59
C ALA A 333 26.90 14.90 0.98
N SER A 334 25.99 13.99 0.68
CA SER A 334 26.17 12.55 0.88
C SER A 334 25.51 11.75 -0.24
N VAL A 335 25.83 10.47 -0.32
CA VAL A 335 25.34 9.53 -1.34
C VAL A 335 24.71 8.34 -0.66
N LEU A 336 23.54 7.94 -1.17
CA LEU A 336 22.88 6.69 -0.82
C LEU A 336 22.92 5.74 -2.02
N SER A 337 23.50 4.57 -1.84
CA SER A 337 23.57 3.50 -2.83
C SER A 337 23.04 2.21 -2.23
N THR A 338 21.96 1.63 -2.81
CA THR A 338 21.24 0.50 -2.23
C THR A 338 20.99 -0.58 -3.27
N LEU A 339 21.29 -1.82 -2.92
CA LEU A 339 20.83 -3.01 -3.62
C LEU A 339 19.58 -3.57 -2.93
N GLY A 340 18.59 -3.93 -3.72
CA GLY A 340 17.34 -4.44 -3.21
C GLY A 340 16.91 -5.74 -3.85
N ALA A 341 16.22 -6.57 -3.05
CA ALA A 341 15.52 -7.75 -3.51
C ALA A 341 14.12 -7.76 -2.90
N THR A 342 13.10 -8.05 -3.72
CA THR A 342 11.70 -8.11 -3.28
C THR A 342 11.03 -9.34 -3.87
N ILE A 343 10.31 -10.08 -3.04
CA ILE A 343 9.45 -11.18 -3.44
C ILE A 343 8.01 -10.80 -3.13
N VAL A 344 7.13 -11.03 -4.10
CA VAL A 344 5.69 -10.77 -3.97
C VAL A 344 4.92 -12.05 -4.30
N ASN A 345 3.94 -12.39 -3.46
CA ASN A 345 2.94 -13.41 -3.75
C ASN A 345 1.54 -12.76 -3.67
N ASP A 346 0.78 -12.84 -4.76
CA ASP A 346 -0.54 -12.22 -4.88
C ASP A 346 -1.54 -13.21 -5.47
N THR A 347 -2.52 -13.60 -4.66
CA THR A 347 -3.59 -14.53 -5.05
C THR A 347 -4.98 -13.91 -4.89
N ARG A 348 -5.06 -12.58 -4.84
CA ARG A 348 -6.33 -11.86 -4.71
C ARG A 348 -7.22 -12.09 -5.92
N ASP A 349 -8.52 -12.24 -5.66
CA ASP A 349 -9.55 -12.38 -6.69
C ASP A 349 -9.73 -11.10 -7.51
N GLU A 350 -9.75 -9.95 -6.83
CA GLU A 350 -9.81 -8.63 -7.44
C GLU A 350 -8.79 -7.70 -6.79
N PRO A 351 -8.14 -6.87 -7.59
CA PRO A 351 -7.08 -6.04 -7.04
C PRO A 351 -7.59 -4.89 -6.18
N PHE A 352 -8.82 -4.46 -6.34
CA PHE A 352 -9.35 -3.24 -5.74
C PHE A 352 -10.28 -3.48 -4.55
N LEU A 353 -11.43 -4.03 -4.80
CA LEU A 353 -12.37 -4.43 -3.75
C LEU A 353 -12.21 -5.93 -3.46
N THR A 354 -10.98 -6.36 -3.20
CA THR A 354 -10.63 -7.75 -2.92
C THR A 354 -11.61 -8.37 -1.94
N THR A 355 -12.14 -9.52 -2.27
CA THR A 355 -13.06 -10.25 -1.38
C THR A 355 -12.41 -11.52 -0.82
N SER A 356 -11.45 -12.08 -1.52
CA SER A 356 -10.76 -13.30 -1.11
C SER A 356 -9.32 -13.36 -1.63
N GLY A 357 -8.51 -14.20 -1.02
CA GLY A 357 -7.11 -14.36 -1.39
C GLY A 357 -6.15 -13.73 -0.40
N ARG A 358 -4.88 -13.64 -0.80
CA ARG A 358 -3.83 -13.07 0.02
C ARG A 358 -2.84 -12.27 -0.82
N TYR A 359 -2.20 -11.34 -0.14
CA TYR A 359 -1.05 -10.61 -0.64
C TYR A 359 0.07 -10.72 0.39
N ILE A 360 1.25 -11.18 -0.03
CA ILE A 360 2.44 -11.25 0.83
C ILE A 360 3.60 -10.63 0.07
N MET A 361 4.37 -9.81 0.75
CA MET A 361 5.55 -9.20 0.22
C MET A 361 6.67 -9.22 1.27
N SER A 362 7.86 -9.57 0.81
CA SER A 362 9.08 -9.49 1.57
C SER A 362 10.14 -8.74 0.77
N SER A 363 10.79 -7.77 1.39
CA SER A 363 11.90 -7.05 0.76
C SER A 363 13.09 -6.93 1.70
N VAL A 364 14.27 -6.93 1.09
CA VAL A 364 15.55 -6.65 1.73
C VAL A 364 16.25 -5.58 0.92
N ASP A 365 16.68 -4.51 1.57
CA ASP A 365 17.50 -3.45 1.01
C ASP A 365 18.82 -3.40 1.76
N ALA A 366 19.93 -3.50 1.03
CA ALA A 366 21.28 -3.42 1.57
C ALA A 366 22.00 -2.22 0.98
N SER A 367 22.42 -1.31 1.86
CA SER A 367 23.24 -0.16 1.54
C SER A 367 24.64 -0.40 2.12
N LEU A 368 25.62 -0.47 1.25
CA LEU A 368 26.97 -0.87 1.65
C LEU A 368 28.01 0.17 1.22
N ALA A 369 28.94 0.48 2.10
CA ALA A 369 30.05 1.40 1.81
C ALA A 369 30.89 1.04 0.55
N PRO A 370 31.16 -0.25 0.22
CA PRO A 370 31.84 -0.62 -1.02
C PRO A 370 31.11 -0.20 -2.30
N PHE A 371 29.80 0.05 -2.25
CA PHE A 371 29.03 0.57 -3.38
C PHE A 371 28.91 2.10 -3.38
N GLY A 372 29.72 2.78 -2.57
CA GLY A 372 29.80 4.24 -2.50
C GLY A 372 28.68 4.89 -1.68
N SER A 373 28.06 4.14 -0.76
CA SER A 373 27.07 4.70 0.15
C SER A 373 27.74 5.27 1.41
N ASP A 374 27.27 6.45 1.82
CA ASP A 374 27.64 7.06 3.10
C ASP A 374 26.79 6.52 4.26
N TYR A 375 25.76 5.71 3.96
CA TYR A 375 24.82 5.15 4.93
C TYR A 375 24.84 3.61 4.88
N PRO A 376 25.69 2.95 5.69
CA PRO A 376 25.73 1.49 5.73
C PRO A 376 24.57 0.94 6.57
N TYR A 377 23.56 0.34 5.91
CA TYR A 377 22.44 -0.30 6.60
C TYR A 377 21.87 -1.48 5.82
N THR A 378 21.10 -2.30 6.52
CA THR A 378 20.23 -3.32 5.93
C THR A 378 18.81 -3.12 6.46
N LYS A 379 17.84 -3.01 5.54
CA LYS A 379 16.42 -2.86 5.86
C LYS A 379 15.66 -4.09 5.38
N ILE A 380 14.89 -4.70 6.27
CA ILE A 380 14.04 -5.85 5.99
C ILE A 380 12.58 -5.42 6.22
N VAL A 381 11.70 -5.71 5.28
CA VAL A 381 10.28 -5.44 5.41
C VAL A 381 9.48 -6.68 5.03
N LEU A 382 8.54 -7.05 5.88
CA LEU A 382 7.54 -8.08 5.63
C LEU A 382 6.14 -7.44 5.72
N ARG A 383 5.31 -7.70 4.73
CA ARG A 383 3.92 -7.25 4.71
C ARG A 383 3.03 -8.39 4.23
N GLY A 384 1.87 -8.54 4.85
CA GLY A 384 0.88 -9.52 4.43
C GLY A 384 -0.53 -9.02 4.68
N SER A 385 -1.44 -9.40 3.78
CA SER A 385 -2.89 -9.23 3.95
C SER A 385 -3.58 -10.51 3.54
N GLN A 386 -4.62 -10.89 4.28
CA GLN A 386 -5.49 -12.01 4.00
C GLN A 386 -6.94 -11.52 4.00
N TRP A 387 -7.65 -11.79 2.90
CA TRP A 387 -9.07 -11.47 2.78
C TRP A 387 -9.91 -12.72 2.93
N VAL A 388 -10.96 -12.59 3.71
CA VAL A 388 -11.94 -13.65 3.98
C VAL A 388 -13.33 -13.13 3.64
N ALA A 389 -13.95 -13.73 2.64
CA ALA A 389 -15.34 -13.45 2.31
C ALA A 389 -16.26 -13.98 3.42
N LEU A 390 -17.16 -13.13 3.89
CA LEU A 390 -18.15 -13.44 4.91
C LEU A 390 -19.56 -13.49 4.31
N SER A 391 -20.54 -13.86 5.12
CA SER A 391 -21.96 -13.82 4.73
C SER A 391 -22.38 -12.42 4.29
N TRP A 392 -23.37 -12.33 3.40
CA TRP A 392 -23.95 -11.08 2.84
C TRP A 392 -22.97 -10.24 2.01
N GLY A 393 -21.88 -10.84 1.52
CA GLY A 393 -20.86 -10.13 0.74
C GLY A 393 -19.94 -9.23 1.58
N HIS A 394 -19.99 -9.35 2.90
CA HIS A 394 -19.05 -8.68 3.78
C HIS A 394 -17.65 -9.29 3.65
N VAL A 395 -16.64 -8.54 3.99
CA VAL A 395 -15.24 -8.99 3.92
C VAL A 395 -14.52 -8.63 5.21
N LEU A 396 -13.75 -9.58 5.72
CA LEU A 396 -12.77 -9.34 6.77
C LEU A 396 -11.38 -9.38 6.16
N GLU A 397 -10.63 -8.32 6.32
CA GLU A 397 -9.22 -8.26 5.97
C GLU A 397 -8.37 -8.26 7.25
N LEU A 398 -7.35 -9.13 7.28
CA LEU A 398 -6.33 -9.17 8.31
C LEU A 398 -5.02 -8.72 7.68
N GLN A 399 -4.42 -7.67 8.23
CA GLN A 399 -3.17 -7.07 7.75
C GLN A 399 -2.08 -7.24 8.79
N GLY A 400 -0.87 -7.55 8.34
CA GLY A 400 0.33 -7.60 9.14
C GLY A 400 1.47 -6.86 8.45
N PHE A 401 2.22 -6.11 9.24
CA PHE A 401 3.45 -5.46 8.83
C PHE A 401 4.52 -5.68 9.90
N ALA A 402 5.74 -5.94 9.45
CA ALA A 402 6.93 -5.96 10.30
C ALA A 402 8.12 -5.40 9.51
N GLY A 403 8.91 -4.58 10.14
CA GLY A 403 10.11 -4.00 9.56
C GLY A 403 11.24 -3.89 10.57
N ALA A 404 12.46 -4.09 10.10
CA ALA A 404 13.67 -3.92 10.88
C ALA A 404 14.77 -3.27 10.03
N ILE A 405 15.51 -2.37 10.63
CA ILE A 405 16.68 -1.71 10.06
C ILE A 405 17.85 -1.94 10.99
N PHE A 406 18.96 -2.38 10.42
CA PHE A 406 20.23 -2.61 11.10
C PHE A 406 21.28 -1.71 10.48
N GLY A 407 22.01 -0.95 11.30
CA GLY A 407 23.02 0.02 10.86
C GLY A 407 22.48 1.44 10.69
N ASP A 408 23.26 2.28 10.03
CA ASP A 408 23.08 3.74 10.01
C ASP A 408 22.20 4.18 8.82
N ALA A 409 20.90 3.88 8.88
CA ALA A 409 19.97 4.30 7.86
C ALA A 409 19.64 5.80 7.96
N PRO A 410 19.59 6.52 6.82
CA PRO A 410 19.20 7.91 6.83
C PRO A 410 17.72 8.06 7.23
N LEU A 411 17.39 9.22 7.79
CA LEU A 411 16.06 9.55 8.35
C LEU A 411 14.89 9.11 7.48
N PHE A 412 14.93 9.41 6.20
CA PHE A 412 13.84 9.11 5.26
C PHE A 412 13.70 7.61 4.94
N GLU A 413 14.65 6.76 5.35
CA GLU A 413 14.54 5.29 5.28
C GLU A 413 13.96 4.69 6.55
N ARG A 414 14.02 5.38 7.68
CA ARG A 414 13.47 4.89 8.94
C ARG A 414 11.95 4.84 8.90
N PHE A 415 11.38 3.96 9.70
CA PHE A 415 9.94 3.88 9.88
C PHE A 415 9.44 5.14 10.58
N TYR A 416 8.38 5.73 10.07
CA TYR A 416 7.77 6.92 10.62
C TYR A 416 6.45 6.55 11.31
N VAL A 417 6.21 7.11 12.49
CA VAL A 417 5.03 6.80 13.30
C VAL A 417 3.70 7.09 12.57
N GLY A 418 3.65 8.13 11.75
CA GLY A 418 2.46 8.47 10.96
C GLY A 418 2.13 7.44 9.88
N ASP A 419 3.13 6.71 9.37
CA ASP A 419 2.91 5.64 8.40
C ASP A 419 2.31 4.37 9.05
N LEU A 420 2.33 4.28 10.38
CA LEU A 420 1.81 3.14 11.15
C LEU A 420 0.50 3.47 11.84
N SER A 421 0.38 4.70 12.36
CA SER A 421 -0.82 5.17 13.03
C SER A 421 -1.76 5.82 12.02
N ASP A 422 -2.91 5.21 11.74
CA ASP A 422 -3.95 5.80 10.88
C ASP A 422 -4.52 7.13 11.44
N LEU A 423 -4.09 7.53 12.64
CA LEU A 423 -4.54 8.71 13.36
C LEU A 423 -3.67 9.95 13.09
N LEU A 424 -2.57 9.78 12.38
CA LEU A 424 -1.70 10.84 11.89
C LEU A 424 -1.66 10.84 10.36
N PRO A 425 -1.44 12.00 9.73
CA PRO A 425 -1.08 12.03 8.32
C PRO A 425 0.23 11.26 8.09
N ASP A 426 0.18 10.42 7.10
CA ASP A 426 1.34 9.74 6.57
C ASP A 426 2.21 10.66 5.71
N ARG A 427 3.43 10.24 5.42
CA ARG A 427 4.32 10.96 4.52
C ARG A 427 3.81 10.90 3.07
N VAL A 428 3.75 12.03 2.41
CA VAL A 428 3.33 12.12 1.00
C VAL A 428 4.56 12.21 0.10
N LEU A 429 4.85 11.17 -0.68
CA LEU A 429 6.05 11.06 -1.51
C LEU A 429 7.34 11.36 -0.71
N ASP A 430 7.44 10.80 0.49
CA ASP A 430 8.50 11.00 1.49
C ASP A 430 8.57 12.42 2.09
N LEU A 431 7.56 13.26 1.91
CA LEU A 431 7.44 14.56 2.58
C LEU A 431 6.62 14.42 3.86
N ASN A 432 7.13 14.98 4.94
CA ASN A 432 6.43 15.07 6.21
C ASN A 432 5.81 16.47 6.36
N PHE A 433 4.50 16.53 6.57
CA PHE A 433 3.75 17.77 6.70
C PHE A 433 3.16 18.01 8.09
N ASP A 434 3.29 17.07 9.02
CA ASP A 434 2.64 17.15 10.33
C ASP A 434 3.63 17.00 11.48
N ARG A 435 3.57 17.94 12.44
CA ARG A 435 4.41 17.95 13.63
C ARG A 435 3.77 17.28 14.85
N ARG A 436 2.49 16.96 14.78
CA ARG A 436 1.77 16.42 15.94
C ARG A 436 2.36 15.08 16.38
N PRO A 437 2.46 14.83 17.68
CA PRO A 437 2.77 13.50 18.17
C PRO A 437 1.62 12.53 17.89
N ALA A 438 1.92 11.25 17.83
CA ALA A 438 0.88 10.23 17.76
C ALA A 438 -0.02 10.29 18.99
N PRO A 439 -1.35 10.10 18.85
CA PRO A 439 -2.20 9.85 20.00
C PRO A 439 -1.69 8.64 20.77
N ASN A 440 -1.79 8.71 22.10
CA ASN A 440 -1.26 7.67 22.98
C ASN A 440 -2.36 7.17 23.93
N PHE A 441 -3.10 6.14 23.46
CA PHE A 441 -4.24 5.58 24.22
C PHE A 441 -3.79 4.73 25.39
N PHE A 442 -2.67 4.02 25.25
CA PHE A 442 -2.14 3.16 26.30
C PHE A 442 -1.25 3.91 27.31
N GLY A 443 -0.85 5.14 26.97
CA GLY A 443 0.07 5.92 27.82
C GLY A 443 1.48 5.33 27.80
N THR A 444 1.92 4.78 26.68
CA THR A 444 3.24 4.19 26.51
C THR A 444 4.26 5.21 26.02
N ASP A 445 5.53 4.85 26.04
CA ASP A 445 6.63 5.65 25.53
C ASP A 445 6.72 5.72 24.00
N VAL A 446 5.79 5.10 23.27
CA VAL A 446 5.67 5.22 21.81
C VAL A 446 5.56 6.68 21.35
N VAL A 447 5.06 7.56 22.20
CA VAL A 447 4.93 9.01 21.92
C VAL A 447 6.28 9.71 21.82
N GLU A 448 7.33 9.15 22.42
CA GLU A 448 8.70 9.67 22.35
C GLU A 448 9.41 9.26 21.04
N VAL A 449 8.86 8.29 20.31
CA VAL A 449 9.49 7.74 19.11
C VAL A 449 8.79 8.26 17.86
N ARG A 450 9.44 9.15 17.13
CA ARG A 450 8.95 9.66 15.84
C ARG A 450 9.43 8.82 14.65
N TYR A 451 10.69 8.43 14.69
CA TYR A 451 11.36 7.58 13.70
C TYR A 451 12.00 6.38 14.40
N GLY A 452 11.76 5.19 13.90
CA GLY A 452 12.27 3.96 14.51
C GLY A 452 12.95 3.04 13.52
N ASN A 453 13.87 2.22 14.04
CA ASN A 453 14.51 1.14 13.30
C ASN A 453 13.66 -0.12 13.25
N TYR A 454 12.78 -0.30 14.22
CA TYR A 454 11.88 -1.44 14.32
C TYR A 454 10.44 -0.94 14.26
N ALA A 455 9.62 -1.62 13.48
CA ALA A 455 8.21 -1.28 13.37
C ALA A 455 7.37 -2.53 13.12
N ALA A 456 6.20 -2.57 13.74
CA ALA A 456 5.21 -3.63 13.52
C ALA A 456 3.80 -3.03 13.55
N LYS A 457 2.89 -3.61 12.75
CA LYS A 457 1.46 -3.28 12.77
C LYS A 457 0.66 -4.54 12.52
N LEU A 458 -0.40 -4.71 13.29
CA LEU A 458 -1.45 -5.70 13.03
C LEU A 458 -2.77 -4.94 12.94
N ASN A 459 -3.53 -5.18 11.91
CA ASN A 459 -4.79 -4.50 11.67
C ASN A 459 -5.86 -5.47 11.18
N ALA A 460 -7.09 -5.29 11.64
CA ALA A 460 -8.27 -5.98 11.14
C ALA A 460 -9.24 -4.95 10.57
N GLU A 461 -9.59 -5.11 9.30
CA GLU A 461 -10.55 -4.25 8.63
C GLU A 461 -11.79 -5.06 8.28
N TYR A 462 -12.95 -4.53 8.64
CA TYR A 462 -14.25 -5.08 8.28
C TYR A 462 -14.92 -4.20 7.24
N ARG A 463 -15.34 -4.81 6.11
CA ARG A 463 -15.95 -4.11 4.99
C ARG A 463 -17.38 -4.57 4.75
N ILE A 464 -18.25 -3.60 4.49
CA ILE A 464 -19.66 -3.78 4.17
C ILE A 464 -19.92 -3.20 2.78
N PRO A 465 -20.34 -3.99 1.79
CA PRO A 465 -20.68 -3.48 0.47
C PRO A 465 -21.96 -2.62 0.54
N ILE A 466 -21.85 -1.36 0.11
CA ILE A 466 -22.98 -0.42 0.04
C ILE A 466 -23.58 -0.37 -1.37
N TYR A 467 -22.71 -0.35 -2.37
CA TYR A 467 -23.12 -0.16 -3.76
C TYR A 467 -22.28 -1.01 -4.71
N ARG A 468 -22.93 -1.56 -5.73
CA ARG A 468 -22.29 -2.19 -6.89
C ARG A 468 -22.91 -1.65 -8.15
N GLY A 469 -22.09 -1.13 -9.05
CA GLY A 469 -22.51 -0.43 -10.27
C GLY A 469 -21.72 -0.85 -11.50
N THR A 470 -22.15 -0.35 -12.65
CA THR A 470 -21.60 -0.78 -13.95
C THR A 470 -21.10 0.37 -14.82
N ARG A 471 -21.24 1.60 -14.37
CA ARG A 471 -20.85 2.79 -15.15
C ARG A 471 -19.59 3.46 -14.56
N SER A 472 -19.73 4.66 -14.08
CA SER A 472 -18.60 5.47 -13.59
C SER A 472 -18.11 5.05 -12.21
N ILE A 473 -19.02 4.56 -11.35
CA ILE A 473 -18.71 4.00 -10.02
C ILE A 473 -19.00 2.50 -10.09
N TYR A 474 -18.00 1.72 -9.77
CA TYR A 474 -18.06 0.26 -9.83
C TYR A 474 -18.46 -0.35 -8.50
N GLY A 475 -17.94 0.19 -7.41
CA GLY A 475 -18.28 -0.26 -6.09
C GLY A 475 -18.07 0.81 -5.03
N VAL A 476 -18.83 0.69 -3.94
CA VAL A 476 -18.63 1.48 -2.73
C VAL A 476 -18.78 0.54 -1.55
N ASP A 477 -17.73 0.45 -0.73
CA ASP A 477 -17.72 -0.30 0.52
C ASP A 477 -17.53 0.67 1.68
N PHE A 478 -18.32 0.52 2.73
CA PHE A 478 -17.98 1.09 4.03
C PHE A 478 -16.97 0.17 4.69
N PHE A 479 -15.97 0.75 5.33
CA PHE A 479 -14.99 0.00 6.12
C PHE A 479 -14.80 0.60 7.49
N ALA A 480 -14.44 -0.26 8.44
CA ALA A 480 -13.93 0.11 9.75
C ALA A 480 -12.76 -0.79 10.10
N SER A 481 -11.68 -0.23 10.57
CA SER A 481 -10.49 -0.95 10.97
C SER A 481 -10.09 -0.66 12.40
N LEU A 482 -9.46 -1.63 13.04
CA LEU A 482 -8.86 -1.53 14.36
C LEU A 482 -7.55 -2.31 14.34
N GLY A 483 -6.51 -1.72 14.89
CA GLY A 483 -5.19 -2.33 14.91
C GLY A 483 -4.34 -1.93 16.11
N LEU A 484 -3.19 -2.56 16.17
CA LEU A 484 -2.09 -2.26 17.07
C LEU A 484 -0.86 -1.94 16.24
N TYR A 485 -0.11 -0.94 16.62
CA TYR A 485 1.20 -0.65 16.04
C TYR A 485 2.25 -0.44 17.12
N GLY A 486 3.49 -0.67 16.76
CA GLY A 486 4.65 -0.38 17.59
C GLY A 486 5.79 0.13 16.72
N ILE A 487 6.56 1.06 17.28
CA ILE A 487 7.75 1.63 16.67
C ILE A 487 8.80 1.86 17.73
N ALA A 488 10.05 1.47 17.47
CA ALA A 488 11.13 1.56 18.44
C ALA A 488 12.49 1.70 17.76
N ASN A 489 13.44 2.21 18.51
CA ASN A 489 14.88 2.08 18.26
C ASN A 489 15.48 1.03 19.19
N GLU A 490 16.75 0.69 19.01
CA GLU A 490 17.42 -0.27 19.88
C GLU A 490 17.46 0.21 21.34
N GLU A 491 17.63 1.51 21.52
CA GLU A 491 17.67 2.17 22.82
C GLU A 491 16.39 2.02 23.62
N ASP A 492 15.23 2.05 22.95
CA ASP A 492 13.91 1.93 23.60
C ASP A 492 13.72 0.59 24.29
N PHE A 493 14.41 -0.46 23.81
CA PHE A 493 14.39 -1.78 24.46
C PHE A 493 15.40 -1.94 25.59
N VAL A 494 16.54 -1.24 25.52
CA VAL A 494 17.63 -1.35 26.50
C VAL A 494 17.47 -0.35 27.64
N ALA A 495 17.08 0.88 27.31
CA ALA A 495 16.89 1.98 28.23
C ALA A 495 15.62 2.77 27.87
N PRO A 496 14.45 2.27 28.25
CA PRO A 496 13.18 2.96 27.99
C PRO A 496 13.20 4.41 28.49
N ALA A 497 12.41 5.30 27.87
CA ALA A 497 12.35 6.70 28.25
C ALA A 497 12.02 6.86 29.74
N ARG A 498 12.80 7.69 30.43
CA ARG A 498 12.65 7.88 31.87
C ARG A 498 11.32 8.56 32.20
N GLY A 499 10.60 8.04 33.17
CA GLY A 499 9.25 8.48 33.54
C GLY A 499 8.18 7.44 33.26
N TYR A 500 8.45 6.49 32.38
CA TYR A 500 7.55 5.36 32.07
C TYR A 500 7.88 4.14 32.94
N ARG A 501 6.87 3.29 33.25
CA ARG A 501 7.04 2.10 34.10
C ARG A 501 6.11 0.97 33.67
N GLY A 502 6.58 -0.27 33.82
CA GLY A 502 5.79 -1.47 33.52
C GLY A 502 5.36 -1.52 32.08
N PHE A 503 4.08 -1.74 31.80
CA PHE A 503 3.57 -1.80 30.42
C PHE A 503 3.80 -0.51 29.63
N ALA A 504 3.87 0.64 30.30
CA ALA A 504 4.10 1.92 29.63
C ALA A 504 5.49 2.03 28.97
N THR A 505 6.44 1.17 29.30
CA THR A 505 7.76 1.12 28.64
C THR A 505 7.77 0.30 27.34
N VAL A 506 6.62 -0.22 26.92
CA VAL A 506 6.51 -0.95 25.66
C VAL A 506 5.97 -0.01 24.59
N PRO A 507 6.73 0.32 23.55
CA PRO A 507 6.37 1.35 22.56
C PRO A 507 5.30 0.87 21.59
N ILE A 508 4.09 0.63 22.06
CA ILE A 508 2.92 0.18 21.28
C ILE A 508 1.70 1.03 21.59
N ASP A 509 0.84 1.21 20.58
CA ASP A 509 -0.45 1.85 20.77
C ASP A 509 -1.51 1.33 19.78
N LEU A 510 -2.76 1.78 19.97
CA LEU A 510 -3.89 1.50 19.13
C LEU A 510 -3.90 2.39 17.88
N THR A 511 -4.42 1.85 16.79
CA THR A 511 -4.79 2.60 15.60
C THR A 511 -6.17 2.16 15.12
N PHE A 512 -6.95 3.10 14.56
CA PHE A 512 -8.26 2.80 13.99
C PHE A 512 -8.60 3.76 12.87
N ASN A 513 -9.45 3.31 11.95
CA ASN A 513 -9.90 4.10 10.82
C ASN A 513 -11.30 3.65 10.42
N ALA A 514 -12.09 4.55 9.83
CA ALA A 514 -13.37 4.22 9.24
C ALA A 514 -13.64 5.11 8.04
N GLY A 515 -14.33 4.59 7.01
CA GLY A 515 -14.57 5.37 5.82
C GLY A 515 -15.27 4.61 4.70
N LEU A 516 -15.09 5.13 3.50
CA LEU A 516 -15.62 4.56 2.28
C LEU A 516 -14.48 4.22 1.32
N ARG A 517 -14.50 3.05 0.76
CA ARG A 517 -13.70 2.65 -0.39
C ARG A 517 -14.56 2.76 -1.64
N ILE A 518 -14.15 3.55 -2.61
CA ILE A 518 -14.91 3.86 -3.81
C ILE A 518 -14.11 3.44 -5.02
N ASP A 519 -14.61 2.47 -5.78
CA ASP A 519 -14.00 2.06 -7.05
C ASP A 519 -14.67 2.74 -8.23
N THR A 520 -13.86 3.34 -9.11
CA THR A 520 -14.33 4.12 -10.26
C THR A 520 -13.58 3.77 -11.54
N GLN A 521 -14.05 4.34 -12.66
CA GLN A 521 -13.37 4.21 -13.95
C GLN A 521 -11.94 4.78 -13.98
N VAL A 522 -11.66 5.77 -13.15
CA VAL A 522 -10.38 6.50 -13.16
C VAL A 522 -9.49 6.16 -11.98
N GLY A 523 -9.89 5.18 -11.19
CA GLY A 523 -9.15 4.73 -10.01
C GLY A 523 -10.06 4.48 -8.82
N GLY A 524 -9.45 3.99 -7.76
CA GLY A 524 -10.14 3.81 -6.50
C GLY A 524 -9.79 4.93 -5.54
N PHE A 525 -10.73 5.25 -4.68
CA PHE A 525 -10.59 6.29 -3.68
C PHE A 525 -10.96 5.76 -2.32
N VAL A 526 -10.19 6.13 -1.31
CA VAL A 526 -10.55 5.96 0.10
C VAL A 526 -10.82 7.33 0.69
N VAL A 527 -12.00 7.46 1.24
CA VAL A 527 -12.39 8.64 2.01
C VAL A 527 -12.61 8.17 3.44
N GLY A 528 -11.66 8.44 4.30
CA GLY A 528 -11.69 7.98 5.67
C GLY A 528 -11.64 9.11 6.67
N VAL A 529 -12.14 8.84 7.87
CA VAL A 529 -12.00 9.68 9.04
C VAL A 529 -11.16 8.91 10.04
N ALA A 530 -9.86 9.13 9.98
CA ALA A 530 -8.92 8.49 10.91
C ALA A 530 -8.81 9.26 12.23
N ASN A 531 -9.11 10.53 12.25
CA ASN A 531 -8.90 11.37 13.42
C ASN A 531 -10.21 11.92 14.00
N LEU A 532 -11.10 11.05 14.43
CA LEU A 532 -12.16 11.38 15.39
C LEU A 532 -11.60 11.70 16.79
N VAL A 533 -10.30 11.64 16.97
CA VAL A 533 -9.60 11.74 18.26
C VAL A 533 -9.76 13.11 18.90
N GLY A 534 -10.03 14.16 18.13
CA GLY A 534 -10.44 15.43 18.72
C GLY A 534 -11.77 15.35 19.48
N LEU A 535 -12.56 14.30 19.27
CA LEU A 535 -13.83 14.04 19.94
C LEU A 535 -13.72 13.00 21.05
N ILE A 536 -12.69 12.15 21.02
CA ILE A 536 -12.44 11.15 22.06
C ILE A 536 -11.36 11.72 22.98
N PRO A 537 -11.63 11.91 24.29
CA PRO A 537 -10.61 12.34 25.22
C PRO A 537 -9.56 11.22 25.32
N VAL A 538 -8.46 11.38 24.59
CA VAL A 538 -7.26 10.57 24.77
C VAL A 538 -6.74 10.89 26.16
N ARG A 539 -6.39 9.89 26.96
CA ARG A 539 -5.67 10.11 28.22
C ARG A 539 -4.43 10.92 27.88
N GLY A 540 -4.44 12.16 28.33
CA GLY A 540 -3.42 13.13 27.91
C GLY A 540 -2.04 12.61 28.18
N GLN A 541 -1.13 13.20 27.44
CA GLN A 541 0.31 13.15 27.59
C GLN A 541 0.71 12.68 28.98
N ALA A 542 1.40 11.53 29.01
CA ALA A 542 2.24 11.09 30.12
C ALA A 542 1.74 11.50 31.52
N GLN A 543 0.88 10.73 32.11
CA GLN A 543 0.82 10.70 33.57
C GLN A 543 2.17 10.22 34.18
N GLY A 544 3.21 10.09 33.39
CA GLY A 544 4.58 9.88 33.81
C GLY A 544 5.36 11.17 34.06
N ALA A 545 5.04 12.24 33.38
CA ALA A 545 5.59 13.56 33.70
C ALA A 545 4.86 14.15 34.90
N VAL A 546 5.03 13.55 36.05
CA VAL A 546 4.81 14.25 37.30
C VAL A 546 5.92 15.28 37.39
N GLY A 547 5.60 16.48 36.96
CA GLY A 547 6.42 17.64 37.33
C GLY A 547 6.58 17.70 38.85
N PRO A 548 7.57 18.43 39.33
CA PRO A 548 7.97 18.49 40.75
C PRO A 548 6.82 18.87 41.66
#